data_b98fca956c16d518fd961be3857dfdb6
#
_entry.id   b98fca956c16d518fd961be3857dfdb6
#
_cell.length_a   1.000
_cell.length_b   1.000
_cell.length_c   1.000
_cell.angle_alpha   90.00
_cell.angle_beta   90.00
_cell.angle_gamma   90.00
#
_symmetry.space_group_name_H-M   'P 1'
#
loop_
_entity.id
_entity.type
_entity.pdbx_description
1 polymer ?
#
loop_
_entity_poly.entity_id
_entity_poly.type
_entity_poly.pdbx_seq_one_letter_code
_entity_poly.pdbx_strand_id
1 'polypeptide(L)'
;MGIRDVSLSSIVPQLSSGYSLYGENFTKYSRVYVNGEKQKSSFLNNTRINLSETELQDGDVIQVGQVGSSDTIFRMSDKYIYQNGQLVKQEGTATDKTKSWVGQEYDVN
;
A
#
# COMPACT_ATOMS: atom_id res chain seq x y z
N MET A 1 -9.10 12.10 15.61
CA MET A 1 -9.28 11.42 14.35
C MET A 1 -8.08 10.56 14.00
N GLY A 2 -8.27 9.33 13.83
CA GLY A 2 -7.18 8.43 13.51
C GLY A 2 -6.97 8.27 12.03
N ILE A 3 -5.86 7.62 11.68
CA ILE A 3 -5.59 7.23 10.32
C ILE A 3 -6.39 5.97 10.02
N ARG A 4 -7.12 5.99 8.93
CA ARG A 4 -7.91 4.83 8.55
C ARG A 4 -7.04 3.76 7.93
N ASP A 5 -7.40 2.52 8.17
CA ASP A 5 -6.69 1.42 7.56
C ASP A 5 -6.96 1.37 6.07
N VAL A 6 -5.89 1.22 5.30
CA VAL A 6 -6.00 1.01 3.87
C VAL A 6 -6.26 -0.47 3.63
N SER A 7 -7.24 -0.76 2.80
CA SER A 7 -7.47 -2.11 2.33
C SER A 7 -7.43 -2.14 0.82
N LEU A 8 -7.03 -3.27 0.26
CA LEU A 8 -6.97 -3.47 -1.18
C LEU A 8 -8.06 -4.45 -1.59
N SER A 9 -8.71 -4.18 -2.71
CA SER A 9 -9.77 -5.07 -3.19
C SER A 9 -9.39 -5.76 -4.48
N SER A 10 -8.79 -5.06 -5.44
CA SER A 10 -8.43 -5.68 -6.70
C SER A 10 -7.35 -4.88 -7.40
N ILE A 11 -6.72 -5.52 -8.38
CA ILE A 11 -5.73 -4.85 -9.22
C ILE A 11 -5.98 -5.34 -10.65
N VAL A 12 -6.07 -4.39 -11.57
CA VAL A 12 -6.51 -4.67 -12.94
C VAL A 12 -5.49 -4.12 -13.92
N PRO A 13 -5.02 -4.90 -14.89
CA PRO A 13 -4.08 -4.38 -15.88
C PRO A 13 -4.74 -3.28 -16.71
N GLN A 14 -3.96 -2.25 -17.04
CA GLN A 14 -4.42 -1.21 -17.93
C GLN A 14 -4.14 -1.60 -19.37
N LEU A 15 -4.86 -0.96 -20.31
CA LEU A 15 -4.71 -1.31 -21.72
C LEU A 15 -3.32 -1.02 -22.25
N SER A 16 -2.70 0.09 -21.83
CA SER A 16 -1.39 0.45 -22.34
C SER A 16 -0.27 -0.22 -21.55
N SER A 17 -0.20 0.05 -20.26
CA SER A 17 0.80 -0.54 -19.38
C SER A 17 0.42 -0.23 -17.96
N GLY A 18 0.97 -1.00 -17.02
CA GLY A 18 0.71 -0.78 -15.61
C GLY A 18 -0.61 -1.34 -15.17
N TYR A 19 -1.07 -0.88 -14.01
CA TYR A 19 -2.26 -1.44 -13.35
C TYR A 19 -3.07 -0.35 -12.70
N SER A 20 -4.35 -0.62 -12.50
CA SER A 20 -5.21 0.16 -11.61
C SER A 20 -5.40 -0.63 -10.33
N LEU A 21 -5.01 -0.04 -9.21
CA LEU A 21 -5.16 -0.66 -7.90
C LEU A 21 -6.39 -0.07 -7.22
N TYR A 22 -7.32 -0.93 -6.85
CA TYR A 22 -8.57 -0.53 -6.19
C TYR A 22 -8.55 -0.93 -4.74
N GLY A 23 -9.10 -0.09 -3.90
CA GLY A 23 -9.15 -0.35 -2.48
C GLY A 23 -9.95 0.72 -1.76
N GLU A 24 -9.61 0.96 -0.49
CA GLU A 24 -10.30 1.92 0.34
C GLU A 24 -9.31 2.71 1.18
N ASN A 25 -9.69 3.96 1.44
CA ASN A 25 -8.97 4.87 2.33
C ASN A 25 -7.61 5.31 1.80
N PHE A 26 -7.43 5.30 0.48
CA PHE A 26 -6.24 5.89 -0.13
C PHE A 26 -6.25 7.40 0.08
N THR A 27 -5.06 7.97 0.21
CA THR A 27 -4.89 9.43 0.26
C THR A 27 -3.75 9.80 -0.67
N LYS A 28 -3.55 11.09 -0.86
CA LYS A 28 -2.42 11.55 -1.67
C LYS A 28 -1.06 11.18 -1.05
N TYR A 29 -1.07 10.75 0.19
CA TYR A 29 0.14 10.29 0.88
C TYR A 29 0.27 8.76 0.87
N SER A 30 -0.58 8.07 0.13
CA SER A 30 -0.46 6.62 -0.02
C SER A 30 0.59 6.28 -1.07
N ARG A 31 1.46 5.33 -0.75
CA ARG A 31 2.50 4.84 -1.67
C ARG A 31 2.36 3.35 -1.82
N VAL A 32 2.57 2.85 -3.02
CA VAL A 32 2.41 1.43 -3.32
C VAL A 32 3.78 0.77 -3.34
N TYR A 33 3.87 -0.38 -2.69
CA TYR A 33 5.11 -1.15 -2.61
C TYR A 33 4.87 -2.54 -3.15
N VAL A 34 5.78 -3.02 -3.97
CA VAL A 34 5.76 -4.40 -4.47
C VAL A 34 7.05 -5.05 -4.00
N ASN A 35 6.91 -6.12 -3.22
CA ASN A 35 8.06 -6.82 -2.62
C ASN A 35 8.96 -5.85 -1.85
N GLY A 36 8.35 -4.85 -1.21
CA GLY A 36 9.09 -3.88 -0.41
C GLY A 36 9.65 -2.70 -1.17
N GLU A 37 9.48 -2.65 -2.49
CA GLU A 37 10.02 -1.57 -3.30
C GLU A 37 8.91 -0.61 -3.74
N LYS A 38 9.15 0.68 -3.53
CA LYS A 38 8.17 1.70 -3.88
C LYS A 38 7.98 1.75 -5.39
N GLN A 39 6.73 1.80 -5.82
CA GLN A 39 6.37 1.86 -7.22
C GLN A 39 5.99 3.28 -7.61
N LYS A 40 6.15 3.59 -8.90
CA LYS A 40 5.67 4.85 -9.42
C LYS A 40 4.15 4.78 -9.51
N SER A 41 3.48 5.67 -8.79
CA SER A 41 2.03 5.62 -8.68
C SER A 41 1.43 7.00 -8.78
N SER A 42 0.16 7.04 -9.16
CA SER A 42 -0.62 8.27 -9.24
C SER A 42 -1.91 8.09 -8.44
N PHE A 43 -2.11 8.97 -7.47
CA PHE A 43 -3.33 8.96 -6.67
C PHE A 43 -4.46 9.57 -7.48
N LEU A 44 -5.56 8.84 -7.64
CA LEU A 44 -6.73 9.34 -8.34
C LEU A 44 -7.84 9.76 -7.37
N ASN A 45 -8.16 8.87 -6.43
CA ASN A 45 -9.16 9.16 -5.41
C ASN A 45 -8.98 8.14 -4.29
N ASN A 46 -9.87 8.18 -3.30
CA ASN A 46 -9.70 7.33 -2.12
C ASN A 46 -9.92 5.84 -2.39
N THR A 47 -10.31 5.47 -3.60
CA THR A 47 -10.51 4.06 -3.95
C THR A 47 -9.64 3.59 -5.10
N ARG A 48 -8.82 4.46 -5.69
CA ARG A 48 -8.06 4.07 -6.88
C ARG A 48 -6.71 4.76 -6.95
N ILE A 49 -5.68 3.97 -7.23
CA ILE A 49 -4.32 4.43 -7.51
C ILE A 49 -3.88 3.74 -8.79
N ASN A 50 -3.26 4.49 -9.70
CA ASN A 50 -2.70 3.90 -10.91
C ASN A 50 -1.21 3.67 -10.75
N LEU A 51 -0.74 2.53 -11.30
CA LEU A 51 0.66 2.16 -11.36
C LEU A 51 1.06 2.14 -12.84
N SER A 52 1.99 3.01 -13.23
CA SER A 52 2.28 3.18 -14.66
C SER A 52 3.38 2.28 -15.19
N GLU A 53 4.29 1.82 -14.32
CA GLU A 53 5.48 1.09 -14.77
C GLU A 53 5.65 -0.26 -14.09
N THR A 54 4.69 -0.66 -13.27
CA THR A 54 4.79 -1.91 -12.52
C THR A 54 4.43 -3.10 -13.41
N GLU A 55 5.19 -4.19 -13.28
CA GLU A 55 4.85 -5.47 -13.88
C GLU A 55 4.77 -6.49 -12.76
N LEU A 56 3.67 -7.20 -12.69
CA LEU A 56 3.41 -8.14 -11.60
C LEU A 56 3.50 -9.58 -12.08
N GLN A 57 4.00 -10.43 -11.18
CA GLN A 57 4.04 -11.87 -11.37
C GLN A 57 3.38 -12.54 -10.19
N ASP A 58 2.90 -13.75 -10.40
CA ASP A 58 2.30 -14.52 -9.31
C ASP A 58 3.27 -14.62 -8.15
N GLY A 59 2.76 -14.35 -6.95
CA GLY A 59 3.57 -14.39 -5.75
C GLY A 59 4.09 -13.02 -5.31
N ASP A 60 3.96 -11.99 -6.14
CA ASP A 60 4.40 -10.66 -5.73
C ASP A 60 3.55 -10.16 -4.56
N VAL A 61 4.21 -9.48 -3.63
CA VAL A 61 3.58 -8.98 -2.40
C VAL A 61 3.33 -7.48 -2.55
N ILE A 62 2.08 -7.08 -2.41
CA ILE A 62 1.67 -5.69 -2.60
C ILE A 62 1.23 -5.12 -1.27
N GLN A 63 1.72 -3.94 -0.95
CA GLN A 63 1.31 -3.19 0.24
C GLN A 63 1.14 -1.73 -0.13
N VAL A 64 0.31 -1.04 0.65
CA VAL A 64 0.19 0.41 0.54
C VAL A 64 0.68 1.01 1.85
N GLY A 65 1.63 1.91 1.75
CA GLY A 65 2.17 2.61 2.91
C GLY A 65 1.66 4.03 2.95
N GLN A 66 1.35 4.52 4.15
CA GLN A 66 1.03 5.92 4.37
C GLN A 66 2.30 6.63 4.82
N VAL A 67 2.63 7.72 4.14
CA VAL A 67 3.86 8.44 4.42
C VAL A 67 3.54 9.83 4.95
N GLY A 68 4.48 10.37 5.70
CA GLY A 68 4.38 11.74 6.18
C GLY A 68 4.97 12.72 5.17
N SER A 69 5.08 13.98 5.58
CA SER A 69 5.55 15.03 4.70
C SER A 69 7.00 14.82 4.25
N SER A 70 7.78 14.06 5.01
CA SER A 70 9.18 13.77 4.64
C SER A 70 9.32 12.42 3.95
N ASP A 71 8.20 11.85 3.52
CA ASP A 71 8.18 10.55 2.83
C ASP A 71 8.58 9.39 3.74
N THR A 72 8.54 9.60 5.04
CA THR A 72 8.79 8.55 6.02
C THR A 72 7.53 7.72 6.19
N ILE A 73 7.64 6.40 6.04
CA ILE A 73 6.51 5.50 6.20
C ILE A 73 6.16 5.41 7.68
N PHE A 74 4.90 5.66 8.03
CA PHE A 74 4.46 5.49 9.40
C PHE A 74 3.39 4.39 9.54
N ARG A 75 2.84 3.92 8.46
CA ARG A 75 1.85 2.85 8.51
C ARG A 75 1.86 2.08 7.19
N MET A 76 1.90 0.75 7.28
CA MET A 76 1.81 -0.12 6.12
C MET A 76 0.57 -0.99 6.23
N SER A 77 -0.13 -1.16 5.14
CA SER A 77 -1.27 -2.07 5.09
C SER A 77 -0.82 -3.51 5.26
N ASP A 78 -1.80 -4.40 5.45
CA ASP A 78 -1.53 -5.84 5.34
C ASP A 78 -0.87 -6.13 4.00
N LYS A 79 -0.15 -7.22 3.95
CA LYS A 79 0.41 -7.72 2.70
C LYS A 79 -0.68 -8.42 1.91
N TYR A 80 -0.67 -8.19 0.61
CA TYR A 80 -1.58 -8.86 -0.31
C TYR A 80 -0.74 -9.58 -1.35
N ILE A 81 -1.00 -10.86 -1.55
CA ILE A 81 -0.26 -11.66 -2.54
C ILE A 81 -1.01 -11.60 -3.86
N TYR A 82 -0.30 -11.20 -4.92
CA TYR A 82 -0.88 -11.21 -6.27
C TYR A 82 -0.82 -12.63 -6.81
N GLN A 83 -1.97 -13.16 -7.19
CA GLN A 83 -2.03 -14.54 -7.66
C GLN A 83 -3.20 -14.70 -8.61
N ASN A 84 -2.93 -15.17 -9.81
CA ASN A 84 -3.95 -15.39 -10.83
C ASN A 84 -4.84 -14.17 -11.07
N GLY A 85 -4.21 -12.98 -11.04
CA GLY A 85 -4.94 -11.74 -11.26
C GLY A 85 -5.73 -11.23 -10.06
N GLN A 86 -5.59 -11.87 -8.90
CA GLN A 86 -6.33 -11.51 -7.70
C GLN A 86 -5.39 -11.19 -6.57
N LEU A 87 -5.92 -10.50 -5.57
CA LEU A 87 -5.17 -10.14 -4.37
C LEU A 87 -5.66 -11.00 -3.20
N VAL A 88 -4.71 -11.68 -2.56
CA VAL A 88 -5.01 -12.55 -1.41
C VAL A 88 -4.43 -11.88 -0.17
N LYS A 89 -5.31 -11.47 0.74
CA LYS A 89 -4.91 -10.74 1.93
C LYS A 89 -4.22 -11.65 2.93
N GLN A 90 -3.11 -11.15 3.49
CA GLN A 90 -2.39 -11.82 4.57
C GLN A 90 -2.72 -11.09 5.86
N GLU A 91 -3.64 -11.62 6.63
CA GLU A 91 -4.12 -10.96 7.84
C GLU A 91 -3.00 -10.77 8.85
N GLY A 92 -3.02 -9.63 9.52
CA GLY A 92 -2.10 -9.39 10.63
C GLY A 92 -0.71 -8.99 10.20
N THR A 93 -0.49 -8.66 8.94
CA THR A 93 0.85 -8.28 8.48
C THR A 93 1.03 -6.77 8.35
N ALA A 94 0.00 -5.99 8.68
CA ALA A 94 0.11 -4.53 8.68
C ALA A 94 1.07 -4.09 9.78
N THR A 95 1.73 -2.95 9.56
CA THR A 95 2.58 -2.35 10.57
C THR A 95 2.15 -0.90 10.80
N ASP A 96 2.36 -0.43 12.02
CA ASP A 96 1.93 0.92 12.40
C ASP A 96 3.01 1.52 13.29
N LYS A 97 3.86 2.32 12.68
CA LYS A 97 4.99 2.90 13.41
C LYS A 97 4.59 4.04 14.33
N THR A 98 3.36 4.55 14.18
CA THR A 98 2.92 5.60 15.09
C THR A 98 2.80 5.09 16.51
N LYS A 99 2.45 3.81 16.67
CA LYS A 99 2.35 3.24 18.01
C LYS A 99 3.69 3.12 18.70
N SER A 100 4.74 2.78 17.97
CA SER A 100 6.04 2.68 18.59
C SER A 100 6.61 4.04 18.95
N TRP A 101 6.21 5.09 18.30
CA TRP A 101 6.62 6.43 18.71
C TRP A 101 5.95 6.84 20.01
N VAL A 102 4.70 6.49 20.17
CA VAL A 102 3.95 6.88 21.35
C VAL A 102 4.38 6.06 22.55
N GLY A 103 4.71 4.82 22.32
CA GLY A 103 5.00 3.88 23.39
C GLY A 103 6.36 3.98 23.99
N GLN A 104 7.25 4.82 23.51
CA GLN A 104 8.58 4.78 24.05
C GLN A 104 9.26 6.05 24.18
N GLU A 105 9.49 5.79 23.89
CA GLU A 105 9.97 6.52 23.56
C GLU A 105 10.35 6.47 22.61
N TYR A 106 10.52 5.94 21.95
CA TYR A 106 10.35 5.75 21.01
C TYR A 106 10.73 5.04 20.39
N ASP A 107 11.19 4.51 20.39
CA ASP A 107 11.22 3.84 20.07
C ASP A 107 11.32 3.31 19.65
N VAL A 108 11.63 3.41 19.58
CA VAL A 108 11.38 3.19 19.60
C VAL A 108 11.20 2.48 19.46
N ASN A 109 11.38 2.18 19.39
CA ASN A 109 10.97 1.80 19.89
C ASN A 109 10.82 1.45 19.86
#